data_364e0e4bf3f28617a9ff8312d9c84718
#
_entry.id   364e0e4bf3f28617a9ff8312d9c84718
#
_cell.length_a   1.000
_cell.length_b   1.000
_cell.length_c   1.000
_cell.angle_alpha   90.00
_cell.angle_beta   90.00
_cell.angle_gamma   90.00
#
_symmetry.space_group_name_H-M   'P 1'
#
loop_
_entity.id
_entity.type
_entity.pdbx_description
1 polymer ?
#
loop_
_entity_poly.entity_id
_entity_poly.type
_entity_poly.pdbx_seq_one_letter_code
_entity_poly.pdbx_strand_id
1 'polypeptide(L)'
;PIALANAVLTESEMRSGCALVDFGADTTTVSVYKNNMLRFLSVLPLGGNNITRDITALQMEEAEAEQLKKKYGDMLYEEEETETPAVCTLEDGRNIELNVLNDIIDARAEEILANVWNQLQLSGYEDKLLSGIIFTGGGANLKNLEEAFRKRSKVEKVKTTKFVHNNIHGFNDVLKKDCMQNTLLGLLAAGNENC
;
A
#
# COMPACT_ATOMS: atom_id res chain seq x y z
N PRO A 1 5.90 13.14 4.80
CA PRO A 1 4.95 13.18 3.67
C PRO A 1 5.40 14.05 2.52
N ILE A 2 5.93 15.29 2.78
CA ILE A 2 6.30 16.26 1.72
C ILE A 2 7.43 15.71 0.83
N ALA A 3 8.53 15.21 1.41
CA ALA A 3 9.64 14.64 0.65
C ALA A 3 9.19 13.42 -0.19
N LEU A 4 8.34 12.57 0.38
CA LEU A 4 7.74 11.45 -0.34
C LEU A 4 6.87 11.94 -1.50
N ALA A 5 6.01 12.93 -1.28
CA ALA A 5 5.15 13.48 -2.32
C ALA A 5 5.96 14.06 -3.47
N ASN A 6 7.00 14.84 -3.19
CA ASN A 6 7.90 15.39 -4.20
C ASN A 6 8.64 14.31 -5.01
N ALA A 7 8.88 13.14 -4.39
CA ALA A 7 9.53 12.02 -5.06
C ALA A 7 8.61 11.23 -5.97
N VAL A 8 7.34 11.02 -5.56
CA VAL A 8 6.43 10.08 -6.24
C VAL A 8 5.29 10.74 -7.01
N LEU A 9 4.97 12.01 -6.71
CA LEU A 9 3.92 12.75 -7.39
C LEU A 9 4.50 13.69 -8.43
N THR A 10 3.79 13.87 -9.52
CA THR A 10 4.09 14.91 -10.50
C THR A 10 3.49 16.25 -10.05
N GLU A 11 4.08 17.36 -10.50
CA GLU A 11 3.54 18.71 -10.25
C GLU A 11 2.09 18.84 -10.74
N SER A 12 1.77 18.21 -11.86
CA SER A 12 0.40 18.20 -12.41
C SER A 12 -0.59 17.51 -11.49
N GLU A 13 -0.21 16.39 -10.87
CA GLU A 13 -1.05 15.67 -9.91
C GLU A 13 -1.27 16.49 -8.64
N MET A 14 -0.23 17.09 -8.10
CA MET A 14 -0.34 17.95 -6.92
C MET A 14 -1.16 19.22 -7.18
N ARG A 15 -1.08 19.76 -8.40
CA ARG A 15 -1.86 20.94 -8.79
C ARG A 15 -3.34 20.63 -9.00
N SER A 16 -3.65 19.55 -9.75
CA SER A 16 -5.03 19.18 -10.08
C SER A 16 -5.81 18.59 -8.91
N GLY A 17 -5.12 18.03 -7.94
CA GLY A 17 -5.67 17.38 -6.74
C GLY A 17 -5.51 15.88 -6.76
N CYS A 18 -4.79 15.36 -5.78
CA CYS A 18 -4.61 13.92 -5.54
C CYS A 18 -4.53 13.62 -4.04
N ALA A 19 -4.81 12.38 -3.69
CA ALA A 19 -4.47 11.82 -2.40
C ALA A 19 -3.27 10.89 -2.56
N LEU A 20 -2.31 10.99 -1.63
CA LEU A 20 -1.19 10.06 -1.51
C LEU A 20 -1.38 9.26 -0.23
N VAL A 21 -1.42 7.95 -0.37
CA VAL A 21 -1.56 6.98 0.72
C VAL A 21 -0.26 6.19 0.85
N ASP A 22 0.51 6.47 1.89
CA ASP A 22 1.71 5.70 2.25
C ASP A 22 1.31 4.55 3.17
N PHE A 23 1.10 3.38 2.59
CA PHE A 23 0.74 2.15 3.29
C PHE A 23 2.02 1.49 3.81
N GLY A 24 2.47 1.94 4.98
CA GLY A 24 3.68 1.47 5.63
C GLY A 24 3.51 0.16 6.40
N ALA A 25 4.54 -0.19 7.17
CA ALA A 25 4.56 -1.40 8.01
C ALA A 25 3.65 -1.26 9.24
N ASP A 26 3.82 -0.20 10.03
CA ASP A 26 3.09 0.03 11.29
C ASP A 26 2.03 1.12 11.17
N THR A 27 2.13 1.99 10.17
CA THR A 27 1.24 3.12 9.96
C THR A 27 0.84 3.27 8.51
N THR A 28 -0.35 3.83 8.30
CA THR A 28 -0.78 4.29 6.97
C THR A 28 -1.02 5.79 7.02
N THR A 29 -0.28 6.54 6.21
CA THR A 29 -0.37 8.00 6.14
C THR A 29 -1.22 8.40 4.95
N VAL A 30 -2.25 9.20 5.19
CA VAL A 30 -3.14 9.77 4.16
C VAL A 30 -2.84 11.26 4.04
N SER A 31 -2.44 11.71 2.87
CA SER A 31 -2.18 13.12 2.59
C SER A 31 -2.88 13.57 1.30
N VAL A 32 -3.47 14.76 1.32
CA VAL A 32 -4.15 15.33 0.16
C VAL A 32 -3.40 16.58 -0.30
N TYR A 33 -3.13 16.62 -1.62
CA TYR A 33 -2.49 17.76 -2.29
C TYR A 33 -3.46 18.39 -3.28
N LYS A 34 -3.50 19.72 -3.30
CA LYS A 34 -4.22 20.53 -4.28
C LYS A 34 -3.59 21.90 -4.42
N ASN A 35 -3.50 22.41 -5.66
CA ASN A 35 -2.81 23.64 -5.98
C ASN A 35 -1.36 23.67 -5.46
N ASN A 36 -0.65 22.55 -5.59
CA ASN A 36 0.72 22.31 -5.13
C ASN A 36 0.92 22.51 -3.62
N MET A 37 -0.15 22.39 -2.83
CA MET A 37 -0.11 22.54 -1.38
C MET A 37 -0.68 21.30 -0.69
N LEU A 38 -0.07 20.90 0.42
CA LEU A 38 -0.64 19.92 1.34
C LEU A 38 -1.90 20.52 2.00
N ARG A 39 -3.03 19.87 1.82
CA ARG A 39 -4.34 20.32 2.32
C ARG A 39 -4.86 19.52 3.51
N PHE A 40 -4.47 18.26 3.56
CA PHE A 40 -4.88 17.35 4.63
C PHE A 40 -3.77 16.34 4.91
N LEU A 41 -3.63 15.97 6.17
CA LEU A 41 -2.71 14.93 6.62
C LEU A 41 -3.35 14.19 7.78
N SER A 42 -3.38 12.87 7.69
CA SER A 42 -3.78 11.96 8.77
C SER A 42 -2.84 10.76 8.80
N VAL A 43 -2.61 10.24 10.00
CA VAL A 43 -1.81 9.03 10.21
C VAL A 43 -2.66 8.02 10.96
N LEU A 44 -2.89 6.88 10.35
CA LEU A 44 -3.58 5.75 10.94
C LEU A 44 -2.54 4.82 11.61
N PRO A 45 -2.76 4.39 12.86
CA PRO A 45 -1.85 3.47 13.56
C PRO A 45 -2.10 2.02 13.14
N LEU A 46 -2.24 1.79 11.83
CA LEU A 46 -2.50 0.51 11.18
C LEU A 46 -1.64 0.42 9.93
N GLY A 47 -1.01 -0.72 9.71
CA GLY A 47 -0.15 -0.97 8.55
C GLY A 47 0.00 -2.45 8.23
N GLY A 48 0.93 -2.78 7.35
CA GLY A 48 1.17 -4.15 6.87
C GLY A 48 1.51 -5.15 7.97
N ASN A 49 2.12 -4.71 9.08
CA ASN A 49 2.44 -5.57 10.22
C ASN A 49 1.17 -6.03 10.97
N ASN A 50 0.07 -5.27 10.92
CA ASN A 50 -1.20 -5.73 11.48
C ASN A 50 -1.73 -6.96 10.73
N ILE A 51 -1.61 -6.97 9.39
CA ILE A 51 -1.96 -8.14 8.57
C ILE A 51 -1.06 -9.33 8.94
N THR A 52 0.26 -9.11 9.03
CA THR A 52 1.21 -10.16 9.38
C THR A 52 0.90 -10.79 10.74
N ARG A 53 0.60 -9.96 11.74
CA ARG A 53 0.21 -10.45 13.09
C ARG A 53 -1.08 -11.27 13.07
N ASP A 54 -2.07 -10.87 12.27
CA ASP A 54 -3.30 -11.66 12.16
C ASP A 54 -3.04 -13.05 11.53
N ILE A 55 -2.13 -13.14 10.55
CA ILE A 55 -1.71 -14.42 9.97
C ILE A 55 -1.04 -15.34 11.01
N THR A 56 -0.33 -14.79 12.00
CA THR A 56 0.28 -15.63 13.07
C THR A 56 -0.74 -16.40 13.90
N ALA A 57 -2.02 -16.05 13.85
CA ALA A 57 -3.11 -16.84 14.44
C ALA A 57 -3.18 -18.28 13.87
N LEU A 58 -2.62 -18.51 12.69
CA LEU A 58 -2.46 -19.84 12.08
C LEU A 58 -1.28 -20.64 12.70
N GLN A 59 -0.75 -20.19 13.84
CA GLN A 59 0.31 -20.84 14.62
C GLN A 59 1.63 -20.95 13.85
N MET A 60 2.12 -19.83 13.34
CA MET A 60 3.42 -19.68 12.69
C MET A 60 4.17 -18.46 13.22
N GLU A 61 5.46 -18.41 12.97
CA GLU A 61 6.31 -17.26 13.30
C GLU A 61 6.02 -16.06 12.41
N GLU A 62 6.24 -14.84 12.93
CA GLU A 62 5.95 -13.58 12.22
C GLU A 62 6.74 -13.46 10.91
N ALA A 63 7.97 -13.97 10.88
CA ALA A 63 8.79 -13.96 9.66
C ALA A 63 8.19 -14.82 8.55
N GLU A 64 7.67 -16.00 8.88
CA GLU A 64 6.98 -16.87 7.93
C GLU A 64 5.66 -16.26 7.47
N ALA A 65 4.87 -15.73 8.40
CA ALA A 65 3.62 -15.01 8.09
C ALA A 65 3.84 -13.85 7.10
N GLU A 66 4.91 -13.08 7.28
CA GLU A 66 5.30 -11.99 6.37
C GLU A 66 5.67 -12.50 4.98
N GLN A 67 6.37 -13.63 4.89
CA GLN A 67 6.70 -14.25 3.61
C GLN A 67 5.45 -14.76 2.89
N LEU A 68 4.54 -15.42 3.60
CA LEU A 68 3.27 -15.91 3.04
C LEU A 68 2.40 -14.76 2.55
N LYS A 69 2.27 -13.69 3.33
CA LYS A 69 1.55 -12.47 2.92
C LYS A 69 2.10 -11.90 1.60
N LYS A 70 3.44 -11.79 1.48
CA LYS A 70 4.08 -11.26 0.26
C LYS A 70 3.91 -12.17 -0.94
N LYS A 71 3.92 -13.49 -0.72
CA LYS A 71 3.90 -14.47 -1.80
C LYS A 71 2.48 -14.78 -2.31
N TYR A 72 1.53 -14.86 -1.40
CA TYR A 72 0.20 -15.36 -1.68
C TYR A 72 -0.93 -14.35 -1.42
N GLY A 73 -0.63 -13.21 -0.78
CA GLY A 73 -1.64 -12.20 -0.49
C GLY A 73 -2.25 -11.59 -1.73
N ASP A 74 -3.54 -11.73 -1.88
CA ASP A 74 -4.32 -11.24 -3.01
C ASP A 74 -5.67 -10.68 -2.51
N MET A 75 -5.89 -9.38 -2.68
CA MET A 75 -7.10 -8.68 -2.24
C MET A 75 -8.39 -9.07 -2.99
N LEU A 76 -8.26 -9.84 -4.04
CA LEU A 76 -9.36 -10.36 -4.84
C LEU A 76 -9.15 -11.86 -5.12
N TYR A 77 -8.66 -12.58 -4.09
CA TYR A 77 -8.50 -14.01 -4.20
C TYR A 77 -9.87 -14.67 -4.39
N GLU A 78 -10.02 -15.43 -5.43
CA GLU A 78 -11.17 -16.30 -5.69
C GLU A 78 -10.67 -17.73 -5.77
N GLU A 79 -11.25 -18.60 -4.97
CA GLU A 79 -10.93 -20.02 -5.02
C GLU A 79 -11.46 -20.62 -6.34
N GLU A 80 -10.58 -21.31 -7.06
CA GLU A 80 -11.01 -22.04 -8.25
C GLU A 80 -11.89 -23.22 -7.83
N GLU A 81 -12.97 -23.46 -8.56
CA GLU A 81 -13.85 -24.64 -8.37
C GLU A 81 -13.11 -25.94 -8.79
N THR A 82 -12.17 -26.37 -7.95
CA THR A 82 -11.39 -27.61 -8.13
C THR A 82 -11.73 -28.60 -7.02
N GLU A 83 -11.56 -29.90 -7.29
CA GLU A 83 -11.81 -30.96 -6.29
C GLU A 83 -10.88 -30.86 -5.07
N THR A 84 -9.73 -30.16 -5.21
CA THR A 84 -8.76 -29.98 -4.12
C THR A 84 -8.45 -28.50 -3.96
N PRO A 85 -8.56 -27.93 -2.73
CA PRO A 85 -8.23 -26.54 -2.48
C PRO A 85 -6.74 -26.27 -2.72
N ALA A 86 -6.41 -25.08 -3.20
CA ALA A 86 -5.04 -24.63 -3.31
C ALA A 86 -4.45 -24.40 -1.92
N VAL A 87 -3.25 -24.93 -1.67
CA VAL A 87 -2.58 -24.86 -0.37
C VAL A 87 -1.19 -24.25 -0.47
N CYS A 88 -0.75 -23.60 0.62
CA CYS A 88 0.67 -23.31 0.85
C CYS A 88 1.20 -24.23 1.95
N THR A 89 2.45 -24.66 1.79
CA THR A 89 3.13 -25.51 2.79
C THR A 89 4.01 -24.62 3.66
N LEU A 90 3.89 -24.78 4.97
CA LEU A 90 4.67 -24.09 5.97
C LEU A 90 6.06 -24.75 6.15
N GLU A 91 6.97 -24.03 6.83
CA GLU A 91 8.32 -24.55 7.14
C GLU A 91 8.27 -25.82 8.00
N ASP A 92 7.24 -25.98 8.85
CA ASP A 92 7.01 -27.17 9.68
C ASP A 92 6.32 -28.33 8.94
N GLY A 93 6.02 -28.17 7.66
CA GLY A 93 5.38 -29.17 6.79
C GLY A 93 3.85 -29.17 6.83
N ARG A 94 3.20 -28.32 7.64
CA ARG A 94 1.73 -28.16 7.59
C ARG A 94 1.29 -27.49 6.30
N ASN A 95 0.11 -27.85 5.82
CA ASN A 95 -0.55 -27.19 4.71
C ASN A 95 -1.66 -26.25 5.21
N ILE A 96 -1.71 -25.06 4.65
CA ILE A 96 -2.78 -24.08 4.87
C ILE A 96 -3.46 -23.81 3.55
N GLU A 97 -4.78 -23.83 3.53
CA GLU A 97 -5.57 -23.46 2.36
C GLU A 97 -5.40 -21.98 2.04
N LEU A 98 -5.20 -21.65 0.76
CA LEU A 98 -4.97 -20.27 0.34
C LEU A 98 -6.20 -19.37 0.57
N ASN A 99 -7.42 -19.91 0.53
CA ASN A 99 -8.62 -19.18 0.90
C ASN A 99 -8.57 -18.72 2.36
N VAL A 100 -8.22 -19.61 3.31
CA VAL A 100 -8.09 -19.26 4.73
C VAL A 100 -7.03 -18.16 4.95
N LEU A 101 -5.89 -18.29 4.28
CA LEU A 101 -4.84 -17.27 4.35
C LEU A 101 -5.31 -15.92 3.79
N ASN A 102 -5.94 -15.93 2.63
CA ASN A 102 -6.39 -14.71 1.97
C ASN A 102 -7.60 -14.08 2.67
N ASP A 103 -8.49 -14.86 3.29
CA ASP A 103 -9.58 -14.33 4.13
C ASP A 103 -9.04 -13.50 5.30
N ILE A 104 -7.96 -13.95 5.94
CA ILE A 104 -7.30 -13.19 7.03
C ILE A 104 -6.65 -11.92 6.50
N ILE A 105 -5.93 -12.01 5.38
CA ILE A 105 -5.27 -10.86 4.75
C ILE A 105 -6.30 -9.82 4.33
N ASP A 106 -7.36 -10.26 3.64
CA ASP A 106 -8.42 -9.42 3.12
C ASP A 106 -9.17 -8.70 4.24
N ALA A 107 -9.58 -9.41 5.29
CA ALA A 107 -10.29 -8.84 6.42
C ALA A 107 -9.53 -7.64 7.04
N ARG A 108 -8.21 -7.80 7.29
CA ARG A 108 -7.41 -6.72 7.87
C ARG A 108 -7.08 -5.61 6.87
N ALA A 109 -6.75 -5.98 5.65
CA ALA A 109 -6.46 -5.00 4.60
C ALA A 109 -7.71 -4.16 4.29
N GLU A 110 -8.89 -4.77 4.20
CA GLU A 110 -10.17 -4.08 4.03
C GLU A 110 -10.47 -3.10 5.18
N GLU A 111 -10.17 -3.45 6.43
CA GLU A 111 -10.30 -2.52 7.55
C GLU A 111 -9.38 -1.31 7.36
N ILE A 112 -8.13 -1.52 6.97
CA ILE A 112 -7.19 -0.42 6.72
C ILE A 112 -7.68 0.46 5.58
N LEU A 113 -8.12 -0.12 4.47
CA LEU A 113 -8.64 0.61 3.30
C LEU A 113 -9.93 1.38 3.63
N ALA A 114 -10.80 0.80 4.47
CA ALA A 114 -12.00 1.49 4.97
C ALA A 114 -11.65 2.73 5.79
N ASN A 115 -10.64 2.61 6.67
CA ASN A 115 -10.16 3.75 7.45
C ASN A 115 -9.50 4.81 6.56
N VAL A 116 -8.72 4.42 5.55
CA VAL A 116 -8.16 5.35 4.55
C VAL A 116 -9.29 6.11 3.85
N TRP A 117 -10.31 5.42 3.37
CA TRP A 117 -11.44 6.05 2.70
C TRP A 117 -12.20 7.01 3.64
N ASN A 118 -12.42 6.62 4.88
CA ASN A 118 -13.04 7.48 5.90
C ASN A 118 -12.23 8.76 6.13
N GLN A 119 -10.89 8.68 6.20
CA GLN A 119 -10.03 9.87 6.33
C GLN A 119 -10.15 10.79 5.11
N LEU A 120 -10.25 10.23 3.91
CA LEU A 120 -10.45 11.02 2.69
C LEU A 120 -11.80 11.75 2.69
N GLN A 121 -12.87 11.09 3.13
CA GLN A 121 -14.18 11.72 3.31
C GLN A 121 -14.14 12.83 4.37
N LEU A 122 -13.51 12.58 5.52
CA LEU A 122 -13.33 13.60 6.58
C LEU A 122 -12.49 14.80 6.11
N SER A 123 -11.63 14.61 5.13
CA SER A 123 -10.85 15.71 4.54
C SER A 123 -11.70 16.72 3.76
N GLY A 124 -12.89 16.31 3.27
CA GLY A 124 -13.75 17.09 2.39
C GLY A 124 -13.17 17.34 1.00
N TYR A 125 -12.25 16.47 0.57
CA TYR A 125 -11.60 16.54 -0.75
C TYR A 125 -11.90 15.33 -1.62
N GLU A 126 -12.70 14.34 -1.18
CA GLU A 126 -12.96 13.08 -1.87
C GLU A 126 -13.51 13.27 -3.29
N ASP A 127 -14.28 14.33 -3.53
CA ASP A 127 -14.85 14.71 -4.83
C ASP A 127 -13.95 15.65 -5.65
N LYS A 128 -12.80 16.07 -5.11
CA LYS A 128 -11.89 17.07 -5.70
C LYS A 128 -10.56 16.50 -6.15
N LEU A 129 -10.41 15.17 -6.10
CA LEU A 129 -9.19 14.44 -6.45
C LEU A 129 -9.17 14.10 -7.95
N LEU A 130 -8.97 15.10 -8.80
CA LEU A 130 -9.00 14.92 -10.26
C LEU A 130 -7.90 13.96 -10.77
N SER A 131 -6.77 13.87 -10.05
CA SER A 131 -5.71 12.89 -10.32
C SER A 131 -5.87 11.60 -9.53
N GLY A 132 -6.92 11.50 -8.72
CA GLY A 132 -7.29 10.29 -8.01
C GLY A 132 -6.46 10.01 -6.75
N ILE A 133 -6.34 8.73 -6.43
CA ILE A 133 -5.69 8.23 -5.22
C ILE A 133 -4.48 7.42 -5.62
N ILE A 134 -3.35 7.69 -4.99
CA ILE A 134 -2.05 7.12 -5.32
C ILE A 134 -1.53 6.40 -4.07
N PHE A 135 -1.33 5.09 -4.19
CA PHE A 135 -0.75 4.27 -3.14
C PHE A 135 0.76 4.12 -3.29
N THR A 136 1.46 4.08 -2.17
CA THR A 136 2.88 3.79 -2.02
C THR A 136 3.14 3.08 -0.68
N GLY A 137 4.38 2.75 -0.38
CA GLY A 137 4.73 1.98 0.82
C GLY A 137 4.67 0.47 0.59
N GLY A 138 5.21 -0.30 1.53
CA GLY A 138 5.32 -1.76 1.40
C GLY A 138 3.98 -2.48 1.28
N GLY A 139 2.95 -1.99 1.99
CA GLY A 139 1.59 -2.54 1.90
C GLY A 139 0.93 -2.36 0.54
N ALA A 140 1.34 -1.35 -0.22
CA ALA A 140 0.84 -1.11 -1.57
C ALA A 140 1.28 -2.19 -2.60
N ASN A 141 2.18 -3.12 -2.22
CA ASN A 141 2.55 -4.26 -3.04
C ASN A 141 1.57 -5.43 -2.95
N LEU A 142 0.55 -5.37 -2.08
CA LEU A 142 -0.51 -6.38 -2.06
C LEU A 142 -1.18 -6.48 -3.44
N LYS A 143 -1.28 -7.71 -3.93
CA LYS A 143 -1.88 -7.96 -5.24
C LYS A 143 -3.35 -7.51 -5.25
N ASN A 144 -3.77 -6.91 -6.34
CA ASN A 144 -5.14 -6.40 -6.57
C ASN A 144 -5.62 -5.29 -5.60
N LEU A 145 -4.72 -4.67 -4.80
CA LEU A 145 -5.06 -3.59 -3.87
C LEU A 145 -5.79 -2.42 -4.57
N GLU A 146 -5.32 -2.01 -5.74
CA GLU A 146 -5.93 -0.91 -6.50
C GLU A 146 -7.40 -1.20 -6.84
N GLU A 147 -7.66 -2.40 -7.32
CA GLU A 147 -9.01 -2.80 -7.73
C GLU A 147 -9.94 -2.99 -6.53
N ALA A 148 -9.44 -3.57 -5.44
CA ALA A 148 -10.17 -3.68 -4.18
C ALA A 148 -10.57 -2.29 -3.66
N PHE A 149 -9.64 -1.33 -3.69
CA PHE A 149 -9.93 0.04 -3.26
C PHE A 149 -10.90 0.76 -4.22
N ARG A 150 -10.82 0.55 -5.54
CA ARG A 150 -11.79 1.07 -6.51
C ARG A 150 -13.21 0.56 -6.22
N LYS A 151 -13.36 -0.73 -5.98
CA LYS A 151 -14.66 -1.36 -5.65
C LYS A 151 -15.27 -0.72 -4.39
N ARG A 152 -14.45 -0.44 -3.38
CA ARG A 152 -14.89 0.17 -2.12
C ARG A 152 -15.24 1.65 -2.26
N SER A 153 -14.32 2.45 -2.80
CA SER A 153 -14.41 3.90 -2.82
C SER A 153 -15.27 4.46 -3.95
N LYS A 154 -15.51 3.66 -5.00
CA LYS A 154 -16.10 4.09 -6.28
C LYS A 154 -15.27 5.15 -7.02
N VAL A 155 -14.02 5.36 -6.61
CA VAL A 155 -13.06 6.24 -7.30
C VAL A 155 -12.40 5.46 -8.42
N GLU A 156 -12.55 5.91 -9.66
CA GLU A 156 -11.99 5.22 -10.82
C GLU A 156 -10.46 5.32 -10.89
N LYS A 157 -9.92 6.50 -10.56
CA LYS A 157 -8.49 6.78 -10.65
C LYS A 157 -7.78 6.37 -9.37
N VAL A 158 -7.42 5.10 -9.29
CA VAL A 158 -6.57 4.55 -8.22
C VAL A 158 -5.36 3.91 -8.87
N LYS A 159 -4.17 4.25 -8.40
CA LYS A 159 -2.91 3.66 -8.88
C LYS A 159 -1.91 3.47 -7.75
N THR A 160 -0.98 2.56 -7.98
CA THR A 160 0.19 2.34 -7.14
C THR A 160 1.42 2.94 -7.81
N THR A 161 2.22 3.71 -7.08
CA THR A 161 3.47 4.23 -7.63
C THR A 161 4.66 3.43 -7.10
N LYS A 162 5.40 2.85 -8.04
CA LYS A 162 6.64 2.10 -7.78
C LYS A 162 7.89 2.94 -8.10
N PHE A 163 7.73 4.22 -8.42
CA PHE A 163 8.81 5.02 -8.98
C PHE A 163 8.99 6.34 -8.28
N VAL A 164 10.23 6.61 -7.92
CA VAL A 164 10.78 7.93 -7.64
C VAL A 164 11.34 8.50 -8.94
N HIS A 165 11.31 9.83 -9.11
CA HIS A 165 11.83 10.52 -10.31
C HIS A 165 13.19 10.03 -10.76
N ASN A 166 13.42 10.04 -12.10
CA ASN A 166 14.59 9.48 -12.79
C ASN A 166 15.98 10.03 -12.38
N ASN A 167 16.06 10.98 -11.43
CA ASN A 167 17.30 11.62 -11.02
C ASN A 167 18.05 10.89 -9.89
N ILE A 168 17.49 9.78 -9.39
CA ILE A 168 18.18 8.98 -8.39
C ILE A 168 18.91 7.84 -9.10
N HIS A 169 20.22 7.98 -9.23
CA HIS A 169 21.10 6.95 -9.74
C HIS A 169 21.66 6.15 -8.57
N GLY A 170 21.42 4.85 -8.53
CA GLY A 170 21.92 3.94 -7.51
C GLY A 170 22.40 2.62 -8.09
N PHE A 171 23.11 1.83 -7.29
CA PHE A 171 23.48 0.46 -7.66
C PHE A 171 22.19 -0.36 -7.83
N ASN A 172 21.96 -0.88 -9.02
CA ASN A 172 20.74 -1.57 -9.42
C ASN A 172 20.35 -2.77 -8.53
N ASP A 173 21.30 -3.36 -7.81
CA ASP A 173 21.09 -4.52 -6.96
C ASP A 173 20.57 -4.20 -5.55
N VAL A 174 20.69 -2.94 -5.12
CA VAL A 174 20.29 -2.50 -3.76
C VAL A 174 18.92 -1.83 -3.78
N LEU A 175 18.56 -1.15 -4.86
CA LEU A 175 17.30 -0.43 -4.99
C LEU A 175 16.28 -1.28 -5.76
N LYS A 176 15.48 -2.04 -5.04
CA LYS A 176 14.31 -2.71 -5.63
C LYS A 176 13.30 -1.67 -6.09
N LYS A 177 12.82 -1.83 -7.33
CA LYS A 177 11.75 -1.00 -7.89
C LYS A 177 10.39 -1.45 -7.32
N ASP A 178 10.20 -1.23 -6.05
CA ASP A 178 8.95 -1.47 -5.35
C ASP A 178 8.54 -0.26 -4.51
N CYS A 179 7.35 -0.30 -3.93
CA CYS A 179 6.82 0.82 -3.16
C CYS A 179 7.52 1.03 -1.80
N MET A 180 8.32 0.07 -1.31
CA MET A 180 8.86 0.07 0.06
C MET A 180 9.84 1.21 0.32
N GLN A 181 10.62 1.60 -0.67
CA GLN A 181 11.77 2.52 -0.48
C GLN A 181 11.47 3.95 -0.90
N ASN A 182 10.26 4.24 -1.36
CA ASN A 182 9.91 5.55 -1.91
C ASN A 182 10.10 6.70 -0.91
N THR A 183 9.79 6.48 0.37
CA THR A 183 9.99 7.51 1.41
C THR A 183 11.47 7.79 1.64
N LEU A 184 12.32 6.76 1.70
CA LEU A 184 13.78 6.91 1.85
C LEU A 184 14.37 7.63 0.64
N LEU A 185 13.99 7.23 -0.57
CA LEU A 185 14.46 7.85 -1.81
C LEU A 185 14.03 9.31 -1.91
N GLY A 186 12.81 9.63 -1.47
CA GLY A 186 12.32 11.00 -1.40
C GLY A 186 13.12 11.88 -0.44
N LEU A 187 13.52 11.35 0.72
CA LEU A 187 14.38 12.07 1.67
C LEU A 187 15.79 12.29 1.12
N LEU A 188 16.35 11.31 0.42
CA LEU A 188 17.65 11.44 -0.24
C LEU A 188 17.62 12.51 -1.34
N ALA A 189 16.58 12.53 -2.17
CA ALA A 189 16.40 13.54 -3.20
C ALA A 189 16.30 14.95 -2.61
N ALA A 190 15.45 15.13 -1.59
CA ALA A 190 15.29 16.42 -0.91
C ALA A 190 16.56 16.90 -0.19
N GLY A 191 17.38 15.97 0.32
CA GLY A 191 18.67 16.29 0.92
C GLY A 191 19.69 16.82 -0.09
N ASN A 192 19.68 16.29 -1.31
CA ASN A 192 20.60 16.71 -2.37
C ASN A 192 20.27 18.11 -2.95
N GLU A 193 19.01 18.55 -2.90
CA GLU A 193 18.60 19.87 -3.36
C GLU A 193 19.01 21.00 -2.40
N ASN A 194 19.41 20.68 -1.17
CA ASN A 194 19.81 21.62 -0.12
C ASN A 194 21.33 21.66 0.13
N CYS A 195 22.12 20.98 -0.68
CA CYS A 195 23.58 21.05 -0.74
C CYS A 195 24.01 21.74 -2.03
#